data_07919658f03ec9c34d13e91131677407
#
_entry.id   07919658f03ec9c34d13e91131677407
#
_cell.length_a   1.000
_cell.length_b   1.000
_cell.length_c   1.000
_cell.angle_alpha   90.00
_cell.angle_beta   90.00
_cell.angle_gamma   90.00
#
_symmetry.space_group_name_H-M   'P 1'
#
loop_
_entity.id
_entity.type
_entity.pdbx_description
1 polymer ?
#
loop_
_entity_poly.entity_id
_entity_poly.type
_entity_poly.pdbx_seq_one_letter_code
_entity_poly.pdbx_strand_id
1 'polypeptide(L)'
;NINRLDLNDPGVDIDFLNKWYFHTMHHEFAHILHQTKDYPTEFNEVTKTSYQGPAWINLNDSVTCFKMGFVGNYASMEAREDFVEVIATYITSEDDRWNYLLARADTSYHHDIPDAYKNYVGKDVNGKELLLKKLEIITKWFKESWGIDINELRREVLYRSKHYRELDFKDISVNEDNEKK
;
A
#
# COMPACT_ATOMS: atom_id res chain seq x y z
N ASN A 1 14.58 -8.81 -7.10
CA ASN A 1 15.39 -8.29 -8.20
C ASN A 1 14.53 -8.25 -9.47
N ILE A 2 13.87 -7.13 -9.70
CA ILE A 2 12.94 -6.87 -10.82
C ILE A 2 13.58 -7.19 -12.18
N ASN A 3 14.89 -6.99 -12.30
CA ASN A 3 15.64 -7.19 -13.53
C ASN A 3 15.73 -8.64 -14.03
N ARG A 4 15.24 -9.61 -13.29
CA ARG A 4 15.26 -11.04 -13.65
C ARG A 4 13.86 -11.63 -13.86
N LEU A 5 12.83 -10.81 -13.79
CA LEU A 5 11.48 -11.27 -14.02
C LEU A 5 11.22 -11.36 -15.51
N ASP A 6 10.95 -12.55 -16.01
CA ASP A 6 10.44 -12.76 -17.36
C ASP A 6 8.91 -12.80 -17.32
N LEU A 7 8.28 -11.73 -17.77
CA LEU A 7 6.82 -11.63 -17.84
C LEU A 7 6.19 -12.62 -18.83
N ASN A 8 6.99 -13.22 -19.70
CA ASN A 8 6.53 -14.23 -20.67
C ASN A 8 6.62 -15.66 -20.09
N ASP A 9 7.26 -15.83 -18.93
CA ASP A 9 7.32 -17.12 -18.27
C ASP A 9 5.88 -17.59 -17.90
N PRO A 10 5.41 -18.72 -18.47
CA PRO A 10 4.06 -19.23 -18.18
C PRO A 10 3.87 -19.65 -16.72
N GLY A 11 4.96 -19.86 -15.97
CA GLY A 11 4.94 -20.17 -14.55
C GLY A 11 4.81 -18.95 -13.63
N VAL A 12 4.83 -17.73 -14.17
CA VAL A 12 4.64 -16.52 -13.37
C VAL A 12 3.15 -16.36 -13.06
N ASP A 13 2.84 -16.44 -11.78
CA ASP A 13 1.51 -16.25 -11.21
C ASP A 13 1.21 -14.77 -11.01
N ILE A 14 -0.06 -14.38 -11.25
CA ILE A 14 -0.52 -13.00 -11.11
C ILE A 14 -0.42 -12.51 -9.66
N ASP A 15 -0.67 -13.36 -8.68
CA ASP A 15 -0.55 -13.00 -7.26
C ASP A 15 0.89 -12.66 -6.89
N PHE A 16 1.86 -13.40 -7.47
CA PHE A 16 3.27 -13.08 -7.32
C PHE A 16 3.62 -11.73 -7.96
N LEU A 17 3.10 -11.47 -9.18
CA LEU A 17 3.33 -10.19 -9.86
C LEU A 17 2.74 -9.03 -9.07
N ASN A 18 1.51 -9.14 -8.60
CA ASN A 18 0.86 -8.10 -7.79
C ASN A 18 1.63 -7.85 -6.49
N LYS A 19 2.07 -8.92 -5.82
CA LYS A 19 2.76 -8.82 -4.53
C LYS A 19 4.14 -8.19 -4.64
N TRP A 20 4.87 -8.43 -5.70
CA TRP A 20 6.28 -8.05 -5.81
C TRP A 20 6.57 -7.04 -6.92
N TYR A 21 6.15 -7.35 -8.14
CA TYR A 21 6.50 -6.54 -9.30
C TYR A 21 5.65 -5.28 -9.40
N PHE A 22 4.34 -5.44 -9.51
CA PHE A 22 3.43 -4.30 -9.63
C PHE A 22 3.40 -3.48 -8.34
N HIS A 23 3.47 -4.13 -7.16
CA HIS A 23 3.60 -3.42 -5.90
C HIS A 23 4.81 -2.49 -5.90
N THR A 24 6.01 -3.00 -6.24
CA THR A 24 7.22 -2.16 -6.28
C THR A 24 7.11 -1.03 -7.29
N MET A 25 6.56 -1.29 -8.49
CA MET A 25 6.37 -0.24 -9.48
C MET A 25 5.45 0.87 -8.98
N HIS A 26 4.34 0.51 -8.36
CA HIS A 26 3.39 1.49 -7.82
C HIS A 26 3.92 2.21 -6.58
N HIS A 27 4.73 1.55 -5.75
CA HIS A 27 5.46 2.15 -4.64
C HIS A 27 6.37 3.29 -5.15
N GLU A 28 7.26 2.99 -6.11
CA GLU A 28 8.18 3.98 -6.68
C GLU A 28 7.42 5.11 -7.40
N PHE A 29 6.34 4.78 -8.10
CA PHE A 29 5.52 5.79 -8.75
C PHE A 29 4.80 6.69 -7.74
N ALA A 30 4.34 6.16 -6.61
CA ALA A 30 3.76 6.95 -5.54
C ALA A 30 4.76 7.94 -4.93
N HIS A 31 6.06 7.59 -4.88
CA HIS A 31 7.12 8.54 -4.52
C HIS A 31 7.19 9.73 -5.49
N ILE A 32 7.09 9.47 -6.81
CA ILE A 32 7.07 10.55 -7.82
C ILE A 32 5.85 11.45 -7.61
N LEU A 33 4.69 10.87 -7.35
CA LEU A 33 3.46 11.62 -7.12
C LEU A 33 3.60 12.58 -5.92
N HIS A 34 4.03 12.09 -4.76
CA HIS A 34 4.12 12.94 -3.55
C HIS A 34 5.29 13.92 -3.60
N GLN A 35 6.32 13.68 -4.41
CA GLN A 35 7.38 14.66 -4.68
C GLN A 35 6.91 15.79 -5.60
N THR A 36 5.88 15.54 -6.39
CA THR A 36 5.28 16.53 -7.29
C THR A 36 4.20 17.35 -6.58
N LYS A 37 3.41 16.70 -5.74
CA LYS A 37 2.38 17.34 -4.90
C LYS A 37 2.47 16.73 -3.49
N ASP A 38 2.88 17.55 -2.53
CA ASP A 38 3.07 17.12 -1.15
C ASP A 38 1.87 16.34 -0.60
N TYR A 39 2.14 15.24 0.09
CA TYR A 39 1.10 14.51 0.78
C TYR A 39 0.72 15.19 2.11
N PRO A 40 -0.51 14.97 2.63
CA PRO A 40 -0.98 15.63 3.84
C PRO A 40 -0.13 15.26 5.07
N THR A 41 0.38 16.27 5.78
CA THR A 41 1.19 16.07 7.00
C THR A 41 0.42 15.38 8.13
N GLU A 42 -0.92 15.43 8.09
CA GLU A 42 -1.79 14.69 9.03
C GLU A 42 -1.60 13.18 8.95
N PHE A 43 -1.14 12.66 7.81
CA PHE A 43 -0.78 11.24 7.67
C PHE A 43 0.33 10.85 8.64
N ASN A 44 1.32 11.72 8.83
CA ASN A 44 2.46 11.47 9.72
C ASN A 44 2.03 11.26 11.17
N GLU A 45 0.91 11.86 11.58
CA GLU A 45 0.44 11.81 12.96
C GLU A 45 -0.28 10.48 13.30
N VAL A 46 -0.78 9.74 12.28
CA VAL A 46 -1.59 8.53 12.49
C VAL A 46 -0.81 7.44 13.26
N THR A 47 0.45 7.22 12.88
CA THR A 47 1.33 6.22 13.53
C THR A 47 2.67 6.83 13.97
N LYS A 48 2.69 8.11 14.32
CA LYS A 48 3.89 8.90 14.61
C LYS A 48 4.87 8.23 15.58
N THR A 49 4.36 7.64 16.64
CA THR A 49 5.18 7.02 17.69
C THR A 49 5.59 5.58 17.36
N SER A 50 5.02 4.99 16.31
CA SER A 50 5.19 3.58 15.95
C SER A 50 6.31 3.33 14.94
N TYR A 51 6.86 4.37 14.31
CA TYR A 51 7.92 4.22 13.33
C TYR A 51 9.20 3.69 13.97
N GLN A 52 9.83 2.72 13.30
CA GLN A 52 11.01 1.98 13.78
C GLN A 52 12.33 2.55 13.26
N GLY A 53 12.29 3.47 12.28
CA GLY A 53 13.50 3.94 11.61
C GLY A 53 14.31 2.77 11.04
N PRO A 54 15.65 2.78 11.18
CA PRO A 54 16.51 1.70 10.67
C PRO A 54 16.24 0.31 11.29
N ALA A 55 15.54 0.24 12.42
CA ALA A 55 15.18 -1.01 13.07
C ALA A 55 13.99 -1.75 12.46
N TRP A 56 13.34 -1.17 11.43
CA TRP A 56 12.19 -1.78 10.74
C TRP A 56 12.43 -3.23 10.30
N ILE A 57 13.68 -3.57 9.96
CA ILE A 57 14.07 -4.91 9.53
C ILE A 57 13.88 -5.97 10.62
N ASN A 58 13.82 -5.56 11.89
CA ASN A 58 13.59 -6.46 13.01
C ASN A 58 12.11 -6.79 13.21
N LEU A 59 11.21 -6.01 12.60
CA LEU A 59 9.77 -6.23 12.64
C LEU A 59 9.37 -7.26 11.56
N ASN A 60 9.73 -8.52 11.77
CA ASN A 60 9.59 -9.58 10.75
C ASN A 60 8.21 -10.24 10.68
N ASP A 61 7.36 -10.01 11.69
CA ASP A 61 6.01 -10.58 11.71
C ASP A 61 4.99 -9.62 11.10
N SER A 62 4.41 -10.03 9.97
CA SER A 62 3.42 -9.21 9.25
C SER A 62 2.17 -8.93 10.09
N VAL A 63 1.74 -9.87 10.93
CA VAL A 63 0.55 -9.66 11.78
C VAL A 63 0.83 -8.57 12.82
N THR A 64 2.03 -8.57 13.40
CA THR A 64 2.45 -7.49 14.30
C THR A 64 2.48 -6.14 13.57
N CYS A 65 3.01 -6.08 12.34
CA CYS A 65 2.97 -4.86 11.52
C CYS A 65 1.52 -4.35 11.36
N PHE A 66 0.60 -5.24 10.98
CA PHE A 66 -0.81 -4.88 10.78
C PHE A 66 -1.43 -4.33 12.07
N LYS A 67 -1.20 -4.99 13.20
CA LYS A 67 -1.67 -4.56 14.53
C LYS A 67 -1.13 -3.19 14.95
N MET A 68 0.07 -2.84 14.48
CA MET A 68 0.68 -1.53 14.70
C MET A 68 0.20 -0.46 13.70
N GLY A 69 -0.67 -0.81 12.75
CA GLY A 69 -1.21 0.08 11.73
C GLY A 69 -0.33 0.23 10.49
N PHE A 70 0.53 -0.77 10.19
CA PHE A 70 1.37 -0.81 9.00
C PHE A 70 0.95 -1.94 8.07
N VAL A 71 1.03 -1.73 6.76
CA VAL A 71 0.75 -2.77 5.75
C VAL A 71 1.86 -3.81 5.60
N GLY A 72 3.02 -3.55 6.17
CA GLY A 72 4.20 -4.41 6.17
C GLY A 72 5.32 -3.80 7.02
N ASN A 73 6.42 -4.53 7.19
CA ASN A 73 7.52 -4.06 8.01
C ASN A 73 8.21 -2.81 7.43
N TYR A 74 8.37 -2.73 6.11
CA TYR A 74 9.01 -1.59 5.47
C TYR A 74 8.22 -0.29 5.67
N ALA A 75 6.90 -0.35 5.69
CA ALA A 75 6.04 0.79 6.04
C ALA A 75 6.36 1.38 7.42
N SER A 76 6.89 0.57 8.36
CA SER A 76 7.28 1.05 9.69
C SER A 76 8.58 1.84 9.72
N MET A 77 9.28 1.97 8.60
CA MET A 77 10.56 2.69 8.54
C MET A 77 10.36 4.18 8.81
N GLU A 78 9.54 4.84 8.03
CA GLU A 78 9.20 6.26 8.18
C GLU A 78 7.89 6.61 7.47
N ALA A 79 7.36 7.80 7.75
CA ALA A 79 6.05 8.22 7.26
C ALA A 79 5.93 8.28 5.73
N ARG A 80 7.00 8.62 5.01
CA ARG A 80 6.99 8.65 3.53
C ARG A 80 6.92 7.25 2.94
N GLU A 81 7.67 6.31 3.48
CA GLU A 81 7.61 4.91 3.08
C GLU A 81 6.24 4.31 3.40
N ASP A 82 5.70 4.61 4.58
CA ASP A 82 4.36 4.18 4.98
C ASP A 82 3.28 4.69 4.02
N PHE A 83 3.35 5.97 3.63
CA PHE A 83 2.40 6.58 2.70
C PHE A 83 2.37 5.84 1.36
N VAL A 84 3.52 5.60 0.76
CA VAL A 84 3.60 4.91 -0.55
C VAL A 84 3.32 3.42 -0.44
N GLU A 85 3.71 2.76 0.66
CA GLU A 85 3.41 1.35 0.93
C GLU A 85 1.89 1.11 1.08
N VAL A 86 1.16 2.00 1.76
CA VAL A 86 -0.31 1.90 1.86
C VAL A 86 -0.95 2.05 0.49
N ILE A 87 -0.52 3.01 -0.33
CA ILE A 87 -1.00 3.20 -1.71
C ILE A 87 -0.75 1.92 -2.52
N ALA A 88 0.51 1.50 -2.62
CA ALA A 88 0.89 0.34 -3.43
C ALA A 88 0.17 -0.94 -2.99
N THR A 89 0.12 -1.20 -1.68
CA THR A 89 -0.60 -2.36 -1.12
C THR A 89 -2.08 -2.31 -1.46
N TYR A 90 -2.73 -1.15 -1.30
CA TYR A 90 -4.16 -1.03 -1.54
C TYR A 90 -4.53 -1.26 -3.00
N ILE A 91 -3.83 -0.60 -3.94
CA ILE A 91 -4.19 -0.68 -5.37
C ILE A 91 -3.79 -1.99 -6.04
N THR A 92 -2.84 -2.76 -5.46
CA THR A 92 -2.41 -4.07 -5.99
C THR A 92 -2.99 -5.27 -5.25
N SER A 93 -3.79 -5.06 -4.20
CA SER A 93 -4.42 -6.14 -3.44
C SER A 93 -5.85 -6.37 -3.89
N GLU A 94 -6.20 -7.63 -4.20
CA GLU A 94 -7.59 -8.05 -4.32
C GLU A 94 -8.34 -7.88 -2.98
N ASP A 95 -9.68 -7.87 -3.04
CA ASP A 95 -10.51 -7.64 -1.86
C ASP A 95 -10.25 -8.63 -0.74
N ASP A 96 -10.09 -9.90 -1.06
CA ASP A 96 -9.82 -10.95 -0.08
C ASP A 96 -8.51 -10.69 0.68
N ARG A 97 -7.48 -10.25 -0.05
CA ARG A 97 -6.18 -9.94 0.56
C ARG A 97 -6.24 -8.70 1.43
N TRP A 98 -6.89 -7.63 0.95
CA TRP A 98 -7.05 -6.41 1.73
C TRP A 98 -7.89 -6.65 2.99
N ASN A 99 -9.01 -7.36 2.86
CA ASN A 99 -9.87 -7.73 3.98
C ASN A 99 -9.17 -8.66 4.98
N TYR A 100 -8.35 -9.61 4.50
CA TYR A 100 -7.50 -10.44 5.36
C TYR A 100 -6.55 -9.58 6.19
N LEU A 101 -5.87 -8.61 5.57
CA LEU A 101 -4.97 -7.69 6.26
C LEU A 101 -5.72 -6.91 7.35
N LEU A 102 -6.86 -6.32 7.00
CA LEU A 102 -7.68 -5.56 7.96
C LEU A 102 -8.20 -6.43 9.10
N ALA A 103 -8.62 -7.66 8.83
CA ALA A 103 -9.07 -8.59 9.87
C ALA A 103 -7.94 -8.98 10.84
N ARG A 104 -6.69 -9.08 10.35
CA ARG A 104 -5.51 -9.36 11.18
C ARG A 104 -5.01 -8.14 11.93
N ALA A 105 -5.27 -6.94 11.40
CA ALA A 105 -4.97 -5.67 12.04
C ALA A 105 -5.95 -5.33 13.16
N ASP A 106 -7.15 -5.94 13.16
CA ASP A 106 -8.20 -5.67 14.12
C ASP A 106 -7.79 -6.17 15.51
N THR A 107 -7.28 -5.24 16.32
CA THR A 107 -6.87 -5.48 17.69
C THR A 107 -7.89 -4.86 18.62
N SER A 108 -8.38 -5.65 19.57
CA SER A 108 -9.26 -5.10 20.61
C SER A 108 -8.49 -4.28 21.63
N TYR A 109 -7.21 -4.63 21.85
CA TYR A 109 -6.43 -4.04 22.95
C TYR A 109 -4.92 -4.06 22.66
N HIS A 110 -4.21 -3.16 23.31
CA HIS A 110 -2.75 -3.03 23.30
C HIS A 110 -1.99 -4.34 23.67
N HIS A 111 -2.58 -5.23 24.47
CA HIS A 111 -1.95 -6.51 24.82
C HIS A 111 -1.78 -7.46 23.62
N ASP A 112 -2.50 -7.24 22.53
CA ASP A 112 -2.34 -8.00 21.28
C ASP A 112 -1.03 -7.68 20.56
N ILE A 113 -0.35 -6.61 20.98
CA ILE A 113 0.96 -6.22 20.46
C ILE A 113 2.06 -6.92 21.29
N PRO A 114 3.08 -7.53 20.68
CA PRO A 114 4.21 -8.10 21.39
C PRO A 114 4.91 -7.06 22.30
N ASP A 115 5.38 -7.48 23.46
CA ASP A 115 5.97 -6.59 24.47
C ASP A 115 7.13 -5.71 23.94
N ALA A 116 7.90 -6.24 23.00
CA ALA A 116 8.98 -5.50 22.34
C ALA A 116 8.51 -4.23 21.64
N TYR A 117 7.23 -4.16 21.22
CA TYR A 117 6.67 -3.05 20.46
C TYR A 117 5.65 -2.21 21.22
N LYS A 118 5.25 -2.62 22.42
CA LYS A 118 4.24 -1.90 23.23
C LYS A 118 4.60 -0.45 23.53
N ASN A 119 5.89 -0.12 23.62
CA ASN A 119 6.34 1.25 23.86
C ASN A 119 6.13 2.19 22.65
N TYR A 120 5.94 1.64 21.47
CA TYR A 120 5.73 2.41 20.22
C TYR A 120 4.25 2.63 19.92
N VAL A 121 3.36 1.87 20.55
CA VAL A 121 1.92 1.86 20.22
C VAL A 121 1.11 2.35 21.42
N GLY A 122 0.14 3.22 21.17
CA GLY A 122 -0.78 3.71 22.22
C GLY A 122 -1.63 2.60 22.82
N LYS A 123 -2.12 2.80 24.04
CA LYS A 123 -2.89 1.79 24.78
C LYS A 123 -4.24 1.45 24.16
N ASP A 124 -4.86 2.41 23.48
CA ASP A 124 -6.19 2.30 22.89
C ASP A 124 -6.11 2.22 21.35
N VAL A 125 -5.05 1.58 20.83
CA VAL A 125 -4.79 1.50 19.40
C VAL A 125 -5.43 0.25 18.81
N ASN A 126 -6.22 0.44 17.74
CA ASN A 126 -6.66 -0.62 16.84
C ASN A 126 -5.98 -0.44 15.48
N GLY A 127 -5.14 -1.41 15.06
CA GLY A 127 -4.38 -1.34 13.81
C GLY A 127 -5.26 -1.18 12.58
N LYS A 128 -6.44 -1.79 12.58
CA LYS A 128 -7.42 -1.65 11.50
C LYS A 128 -7.93 -0.21 11.37
N GLU A 129 -8.24 0.44 12.49
CA GLU A 129 -8.69 1.84 12.49
C GLU A 129 -7.60 2.77 11.99
N LEU A 130 -6.33 2.52 12.38
CA LEU A 130 -5.19 3.28 11.87
C LEU A 130 -5.01 3.12 10.35
N LEU A 131 -5.10 1.89 9.83
CA LEU A 131 -4.98 1.62 8.39
C LEU A 131 -6.12 2.26 7.60
N LEU A 132 -7.37 2.17 8.10
CA LEU A 132 -8.51 2.83 7.47
C LEU A 132 -8.38 4.35 7.49
N LYS A 133 -7.86 4.92 8.59
CA LYS A 133 -7.58 6.38 8.67
C LYS A 133 -6.52 6.81 7.67
N LYS A 134 -5.44 6.04 7.51
CA LYS A 134 -4.42 6.30 6.48
C LYS A 134 -5.03 6.26 5.08
N LEU A 135 -5.84 5.24 4.79
CA LEU A 135 -6.51 5.12 3.49
C LEU A 135 -7.49 6.27 3.22
N GLU A 136 -8.21 6.75 4.24
CA GLU A 136 -9.07 7.92 4.13
C GLU A 136 -8.28 9.17 3.70
N ILE A 137 -7.16 9.45 4.37
CA ILE A 137 -6.27 10.58 4.06
C ILE A 137 -5.73 10.47 2.62
N ILE A 138 -5.27 9.29 2.23
CA ILE A 138 -4.78 9.00 0.89
C ILE A 138 -5.88 9.20 -0.15
N THR A 139 -7.08 8.69 0.10
CA THR A 139 -8.25 8.83 -0.81
C THR A 139 -8.58 10.30 -1.05
N LYS A 140 -8.60 11.10 0.01
CA LYS A 140 -8.82 12.52 -0.08
C LYS A 140 -7.72 13.21 -0.89
N TRP A 141 -6.45 12.90 -0.62
CA TRP A 141 -5.31 13.48 -1.33
C TRP A 141 -5.34 13.14 -2.83
N PHE A 142 -5.63 11.89 -3.23
CA PHE A 142 -5.77 11.53 -4.64
C PHE A 142 -6.88 12.34 -5.30
N LYS A 143 -8.02 12.49 -4.63
CA LYS A 143 -9.14 13.24 -5.19
C LYS A 143 -8.85 14.72 -5.33
N GLU A 144 -8.31 15.36 -4.29
CA GLU A 144 -8.08 16.80 -4.25
C GLU A 144 -6.86 17.23 -5.07
N SER A 145 -5.77 16.46 -5.00
CA SER A 145 -4.53 16.81 -5.67
C SER A 145 -4.49 16.38 -7.14
N TRP A 146 -5.09 15.22 -7.47
CA TRP A 146 -4.96 14.60 -8.78
C TRP A 146 -6.29 14.45 -9.53
N GLY A 147 -7.43 14.67 -8.89
CA GLY A 147 -8.74 14.42 -9.47
C GLY A 147 -9.07 12.93 -9.62
N ILE A 148 -8.27 12.04 -9.02
CA ILE A 148 -8.36 10.60 -9.19
C ILE A 148 -9.17 9.98 -8.04
N ASP A 149 -10.10 9.09 -8.37
CA ASP A 149 -10.72 8.17 -7.41
C ASP A 149 -9.81 6.95 -7.25
N ILE A 150 -9.25 6.77 -6.05
CA ILE A 150 -8.31 5.66 -5.78
C ILE A 150 -8.96 4.28 -5.93
N ASN A 151 -10.28 4.17 -5.73
CA ASN A 151 -11.00 2.90 -5.91
C ASN A 151 -11.15 2.57 -7.41
N GLU A 152 -11.36 3.59 -8.25
CA GLU A 152 -11.33 3.41 -9.70
C GLU A 152 -9.93 3.04 -10.19
N LEU A 153 -8.91 3.74 -9.69
CA LEU A 153 -7.52 3.38 -9.97
C LEU A 153 -7.22 1.93 -9.58
N ARG A 154 -7.63 1.50 -8.38
CA ARG A 154 -7.45 0.12 -7.92
C ARG A 154 -8.12 -0.89 -8.86
N ARG A 155 -9.37 -0.64 -9.27
CA ARG A 155 -10.07 -1.52 -10.22
C ARG A 155 -9.31 -1.66 -11.53
N GLU A 156 -8.83 -0.55 -12.06
CA GLU A 156 -8.06 -0.52 -13.30
C GLU A 156 -6.70 -1.25 -13.16
N VAL A 157 -5.97 -1.01 -12.07
CA VAL A 157 -4.70 -1.70 -11.79
C VAL A 157 -4.91 -3.21 -11.70
N LEU A 158 -5.92 -3.67 -10.96
CA LEU A 158 -6.22 -5.09 -10.82
C LEU A 158 -6.71 -5.72 -12.13
N TYR A 159 -7.50 -5.00 -12.91
CA TYR A 159 -7.91 -5.45 -14.24
C TYR A 159 -6.70 -5.61 -15.16
N ARG A 160 -5.86 -4.58 -15.30
CA ARG A 160 -4.67 -4.61 -16.16
C ARG A 160 -3.66 -5.67 -15.70
N SER A 161 -3.48 -5.85 -14.41
CA SER A 161 -2.57 -6.86 -13.89
C SER A 161 -2.98 -8.28 -14.32
N LYS A 162 -4.28 -8.58 -14.37
CA LYS A 162 -4.80 -9.87 -14.87
C LYS A 162 -4.59 -10.07 -16.37
N HIS A 163 -4.56 -8.97 -17.12
CA HIS A 163 -4.46 -8.96 -18.58
C HIS A 163 -3.08 -8.51 -19.08
N TYR A 164 -2.06 -8.51 -18.20
CA TYR A 164 -0.74 -7.96 -18.51
C TYR A 164 -0.09 -8.56 -19.76
N ARG A 165 -0.39 -9.83 -20.10
CA ARG A 165 0.12 -10.50 -21.30
C ARG A 165 -0.51 -10.01 -22.59
N GLU A 166 -1.67 -9.35 -22.51
CA GLU A 166 -2.39 -8.79 -23.63
C GLU A 166 -2.02 -7.32 -23.89
N LEU A 167 -1.30 -6.70 -22.93
CA LEU A 167 -0.91 -5.30 -23.02
C LEU A 167 0.33 -5.15 -23.92
N ASP A 168 0.25 -4.24 -24.87
CA ASP A 168 1.42 -3.78 -25.58
C ASP A 168 2.10 -2.66 -24.78
N PHE A 169 3.12 -3.03 -23.99
CA PHE A 169 3.89 -2.06 -23.19
C PHE A 169 4.73 -1.09 -24.04
N LYS A 170 4.77 -1.25 -25.36
CA LYS A 170 5.40 -0.31 -26.29
C LYS A 170 4.43 0.73 -26.80
N ASP A 171 3.14 0.43 -26.76
CA ASP A 171 2.09 1.38 -27.10
C ASP A 171 1.70 2.19 -25.85
N ILE A 172 2.30 3.38 -25.74
CA ILE A 172 1.97 4.36 -24.70
C ILE A 172 0.86 5.33 -25.13
N SER A 173 0.18 5.05 -26.25
CA SER A 173 -0.95 5.89 -26.67
C SER A 173 -2.05 5.84 -25.63
N VAL A 174 -2.45 7.01 -25.16
CA VAL A 174 -3.65 7.17 -24.32
C VAL A 174 -4.83 6.97 -25.25
N ASN A 175 -5.62 5.94 -25.06
CA ASN A 175 -6.88 5.79 -25.77
C ASN A 175 -7.82 6.93 -25.34
N GLU A 176 -7.90 7.98 -26.15
CA GLU A 176 -8.82 9.11 -25.97
C GLU A 176 -10.32 8.72 -26.11
N ASP A 177 -10.60 7.44 -26.35
CA ASP A 177 -11.96 6.96 -26.65
C ASP A 177 -12.89 6.79 -25.42
N ASN A 178 -12.42 7.04 -24.21
CA ASN A 178 -13.23 6.90 -22.99
C ASN A 178 -13.88 8.19 -22.47
N GLU A 179 -13.75 9.32 -23.18
CA GLU A 179 -14.41 10.58 -22.79
C GLU A 179 -15.82 10.77 -23.40
N LYS A 180 -16.33 9.76 -24.12
CA LYS A 180 -17.67 9.83 -24.73
C LYS A 180 -18.55 8.64 -24.37
N LYS A 181 -18.87 8.53 -23.05
CA LYS A 181 -20.11 7.84 -22.66
C LYS A 181 -20.62 8.38 -21.32
#